data_046b7d6c73c5301b1b3e20664cef48ee
#
_entry.id   046b7d6c73c5301b1b3e20664cef48ee
#
_cell.length_a   1.000
_cell.length_b   1.000
_cell.length_c   1.000
_cell.angle_alpha   90.00
_cell.angle_beta   90.00
_cell.angle_gamma   90.00
#
_symmetry.space_group_name_H-M   'P 1'
#
loop_
_entity.id
_entity.type
_entity.pdbx_description
1 polymer ?
#
loop_
_entity_poly.entity_id
_entity_poly.type
_entity_poly.pdbx_seq_one_letter_code
_entity_poly.pdbx_strand_id
1 'polypeptide(L)'
;MDDQLLHSFLPNARIAIVGSGAVGLFHGIKLAIGGLDVRFLLRSDLETARKQGIRLLSAEGDLLYAGSSFYGSSSEIAEVDLVVISIKATANQVLGELLPPLLGKETWLLTLQNGLGNEEVLSATFNTDRVLGGVCYVAASRFQQAVVRHFGGGTIALGDTARPARRVVQEIAAAFERCRILCQQSEDLNSARWGKLLWNICFNGLGIAAGSLPGLLQQ
;
A
#
# COMPACT_ATOMS: atom_id res chain seq x y z
N MET A 1 -24.31 19.61 -1.78
CA MET A 1 -24.90 19.67 -0.42
C MET A 1 -24.56 18.36 0.28
N ASP A 2 -23.23 18.12 0.54
CA ASP A 2 -22.71 16.88 1.20
C ASP A 2 -21.44 17.17 2.01
N ASP A 3 -21.32 18.40 2.55
CA ASP A 3 -20.05 18.86 3.17
C ASP A 3 -20.08 18.85 4.72
N GLN A 4 -21.11 18.27 5.35
CA GLN A 4 -21.29 18.34 6.80
C GLN A 4 -21.17 17.00 7.56
N LEU A 5 -20.90 15.87 6.92
CA LEU A 5 -20.84 14.56 7.59
C LEU A 5 -19.48 13.83 7.48
N LEU A 6 -18.44 14.48 6.98
CA LEU A 6 -17.11 13.94 7.06
C LEU A 6 -16.48 14.30 8.41
N HIS A 7 -16.80 13.51 9.45
CA HIS A 7 -15.85 13.30 10.53
C HIS A 7 -14.52 12.98 9.89
N SER A 8 -13.43 13.64 10.30
CA SER A 8 -12.11 13.39 9.72
C SER A 8 -11.88 11.89 9.63
N PHE A 9 -11.73 11.37 8.42
CA PHE A 9 -11.59 9.95 8.11
C PHE A 9 -10.52 9.24 8.97
N LEU A 10 -9.65 9.99 9.64
CA LEU A 10 -8.39 9.49 10.12
C LEU A 10 -7.91 9.81 11.54
N PRO A 11 -8.63 9.93 12.60
CA PRO A 11 -8.06 9.48 13.88
C PRO A 11 -8.36 8.03 14.22
N ASN A 12 -9.46 7.48 13.70
CA ASN A 12 -9.98 6.16 14.10
C ASN A 12 -10.24 5.22 12.93
N ALA A 13 -9.70 5.51 11.73
CA ALA A 13 -9.92 4.66 10.57
C ALA A 13 -9.25 3.29 10.73
N ARG A 14 -10.02 2.24 10.48
CA ARG A 14 -9.56 0.86 10.40
C ARG A 14 -8.97 0.64 9.01
N ILE A 15 -7.71 0.21 8.97
CA ILE A 15 -6.97 0.04 7.71
C ILE A 15 -6.59 -1.44 7.54
N ALA A 16 -7.03 -2.09 6.47
CA ALA A 16 -6.56 -3.42 6.13
C ALA A 16 -5.41 -3.36 5.13
N ILE A 17 -4.30 -4.04 5.41
CA ILE A 17 -3.21 -4.25 4.45
C ILE A 17 -3.41 -5.60 3.78
N VAL A 18 -3.77 -5.58 2.50
CA VAL A 18 -3.95 -6.78 1.67
C VAL A 18 -2.74 -6.96 0.77
N GLY A 19 -1.87 -7.87 1.17
CA GLY A 19 -0.61 -8.16 0.54
C GLY A 19 0.59 -7.96 1.47
N SER A 20 1.15 -9.05 1.96
CA SER A 20 2.33 -9.08 2.84
C SER A 20 3.66 -9.06 2.06
N GLY A 21 3.68 -8.40 0.90
CA GLY A 21 4.89 -8.12 0.13
C GLY A 21 5.73 -6.99 0.75
N ALA A 22 6.85 -6.64 0.10
CA ALA A 22 7.73 -5.59 0.59
C ALA A 22 7.00 -4.23 0.72
N VAL A 23 6.20 -3.85 -0.27
CA VAL A 23 5.46 -2.58 -0.29
C VAL A 23 4.41 -2.54 0.83
N GLY A 24 3.58 -3.59 0.94
CA GLY A 24 2.51 -3.62 1.94
C GLY A 24 3.03 -3.64 3.37
N LEU A 25 4.06 -4.44 3.65
CA LEU A 25 4.66 -4.47 4.98
C LEU A 25 5.42 -3.17 5.30
N PHE A 26 6.15 -2.59 4.34
CA PHE A 26 6.85 -1.32 4.56
C PHE A 26 5.89 -0.21 4.99
N HIS A 27 4.81 0.01 4.22
CA HIS A 27 3.84 1.06 4.55
C HIS A 27 3.00 0.70 5.77
N GLY A 28 2.54 -0.56 5.86
CA GLY A 28 1.71 -1.03 6.96
C GLY A 28 2.39 -0.90 8.33
N ILE A 29 3.68 -1.25 8.44
CA ILE A 29 4.46 -1.07 9.68
C ILE A 29 4.54 0.40 10.08
N LYS A 30 4.85 1.30 9.13
CA LYS A 30 4.95 2.73 9.40
C LYS A 30 3.61 3.30 9.87
N LEU A 31 2.50 2.90 9.23
CA LEU A 31 1.15 3.30 9.63
C LEU A 31 0.79 2.79 11.04
N ALA A 32 1.07 1.52 11.34
CA ALA A 32 0.77 0.91 12.63
C ALA A 32 1.60 1.53 13.77
N ILE A 33 2.90 1.74 13.58
CA ILE A 33 3.77 2.41 14.56
C ILE A 33 3.40 3.89 14.70
N GLY A 34 2.87 4.51 13.63
CA GLY A 34 2.32 5.86 13.65
C GLY A 34 1.00 5.99 14.41
N GLY A 35 0.46 4.89 14.95
CA GLY A 35 -0.71 4.87 15.83
C GLY A 35 -2.05 4.66 15.14
N LEU A 36 -2.07 4.27 13.87
CA LEU A 36 -3.31 3.93 13.16
C LEU A 36 -3.72 2.47 13.44
N ASP A 37 -5.04 2.18 13.40
CA ASP A 37 -5.59 0.81 13.51
C ASP A 37 -5.32 0.04 12.21
N VAL A 38 -4.15 -0.59 12.12
CA VAL A 38 -3.71 -1.36 10.95
C VAL A 38 -3.88 -2.85 11.19
N ARG A 39 -4.58 -3.51 10.28
CA ARG A 39 -4.88 -4.93 10.29
C ARG A 39 -4.20 -5.60 9.10
N PHE A 40 -3.29 -6.53 9.37
CA PHE A 40 -2.49 -7.18 8.34
C PHE A 40 -3.12 -8.51 7.93
N LEU A 41 -3.53 -8.63 6.67
CA LEU A 41 -3.91 -9.91 6.08
C LEU A 41 -2.64 -10.64 5.63
N LEU A 42 -2.27 -11.69 6.37
CA LEU A 42 -1.05 -12.43 6.16
C LEU A 42 -1.35 -13.87 5.74
N ARG A 43 -0.55 -14.42 4.83
CA ARG A 43 -0.64 -15.82 4.40
C ARG A 43 0.52 -16.62 5.00
N SER A 44 1.67 -16.59 4.37
CA SER A 44 2.86 -17.35 4.80
C SER A 44 3.55 -16.78 6.02
N ASP A 45 3.28 -15.53 6.38
CA ASP A 45 3.96 -14.80 7.45
C ASP A 45 3.21 -14.82 8.79
N LEU A 46 1.98 -15.33 8.80
CA LEU A 46 1.06 -15.20 9.93
C LEU A 46 1.67 -15.72 11.25
N GLU A 47 2.14 -16.97 11.24
CA GLU A 47 2.70 -17.59 12.43
C GLU A 47 3.98 -16.89 12.91
N THR A 48 4.83 -16.47 11.97
CA THR A 48 6.07 -15.74 12.30
C THR A 48 5.73 -14.36 12.85
N ALA A 49 4.80 -13.65 12.24
CA ALA A 49 4.36 -12.33 12.69
C ALA A 49 3.73 -12.38 14.10
N ARG A 50 2.88 -13.38 14.37
CA ARG A 50 2.29 -13.58 15.69
C ARG A 50 3.33 -13.85 16.79
N LYS A 51 4.43 -14.54 16.46
CA LYS A 51 5.49 -14.90 17.42
C LYS A 51 6.52 -13.81 17.62
N GLN A 52 6.88 -13.09 16.56
CA GLN A 52 8.08 -12.21 16.55
C GLN A 52 7.76 -10.78 16.11
N GLY A 53 6.52 -10.51 15.70
CA GLY A 53 6.16 -9.26 15.04
C GLY A 53 6.63 -9.19 13.58
N ILE A 54 6.46 -8.02 12.98
CA ILE A 54 6.95 -7.72 11.63
C ILE A 54 8.09 -6.70 11.75
N ARG A 55 9.22 -6.97 11.07
CA ARG A 55 10.41 -6.13 11.09
C ARG A 55 10.62 -5.40 9.78
N LEU A 56 11.00 -4.15 9.89
CA LEU A 56 11.54 -3.34 8.80
C LEU A 56 12.99 -3.01 9.11
N LEU A 57 13.91 -3.57 8.34
CA LEU A 57 15.34 -3.25 8.42
C LEU A 57 15.62 -2.10 7.46
N SER A 58 16.12 -0.96 7.96
CA SER A 58 16.29 0.24 7.16
C SER A 58 17.50 1.06 7.62
N ALA A 59 18.21 1.66 6.67
CA ALA A 59 19.24 2.64 6.96
C ALA A 59 18.72 3.90 7.70
N GLU A 60 17.41 4.15 7.62
CA GLU A 60 16.73 5.25 8.34
C GLU A 60 16.40 4.86 9.79
N GLY A 61 16.71 3.64 10.22
CA GLY A 61 16.39 3.05 11.50
C GLY A 61 15.46 1.85 11.38
N ASP A 62 15.80 0.80 12.11
CA ASP A 62 15.00 -0.42 12.14
C ASP A 62 13.70 -0.20 12.92
N LEU A 63 12.60 -0.77 12.42
CA LEU A 63 11.32 -0.75 13.09
C LEU A 63 10.84 -2.18 13.37
N LEU A 64 10.17 -2.36 14.52
CA LEU A 64 9.49 -3.59 14.89
C LEU A 64 8.06 -3.28 15.29
N TYR A 65 7.12 -3.91 14.60
CA TYR A 65 5.72 -3.92 15.01
C TYR A 65 5.39 -5.28 15.62
N ALA A 66 5.21 -5.31 16.95
CA ALA A 66 4.89 -6.50 17.73
C ALA A 66 3.42 -6.48 18.23
N GLY A 67 2.51 -5.88 17.47
CA GLY A 67 1.08 -5.87 17.78
C GLY A 67 0.40 -7.22 17.55
N SER A 68 -0.90 -7.26 17.79
CA SER A 68 -1.74 -8.47 17.64
C SER A 68 -2.61 -8.48 16.39
N SER A 69 -2.55 -7.43 15.56
CA SER A 69 -3.45 -7.24 14.40
C SER A 69 -3.02 -8.03 13.16
N PHE A 70 -2.76 -9.33 13.33
CA PHE A 70 -2.34 -10.24 12.28
C PHE A 70 -3.41 -11.32 12.04
N TYR A 71 -3.94 -11.37 10.81
CA TYR A 71 -5.10 -12.18 10.43
C TYR A 71 -4.76 -13.12 9.27
N GLY A 72 -5.28 -14.34 9.31
CA GLY A 72 -5.10 -15.32 8.25
C GLY A 72 -6.19 -15.25 7.18
N SER A 73 -7.35 -14.69 7.54
CA SER A 73 -8.52 -14.54 6.67
C SER A 73 -9.06 -13.12 6.74
N SER A 74 -9.56 -12.62 5.61
CA SER A 74 -10.23 -11.32 5.56
C SER A 74 -11.54 -11.29 6.39
N SER A 75 -12.21 -12.43 6.53
CA SER A 75 -13.40 -12.55 7.38
C SER A 75 -13.12 -12.33 8.88
N GLU A 76 -11.88 -12.60 9.34
CA GLU A 76 -11.45 -12.30 10.70
C GLU A 76 -11.21 -10.81 10.93
N ILE A 77 -10.92 -10.05 9.87
CA ILE A 77 -10.67 -8.60 9.92
C ILE A 77 -11.98 -7.84 10.01
N ALA A 78 -13.05 -8.31 9.34
CA ALA A 78 -14.32 -7.64 9.13
C ALA A 78 -14.20 -6.32 8.33
N GLU A 79 -15.28 -5.56 8.21
CA GLU A 79 -15.33 -4.30 7.46
C GLU A 79 -14.34 -3.26 8.00
N VAL A 80 -13.68 -2.57 7.08
CA VAL A 80 -12.71 -1.51 7.36
C VAL A 80 -13.03 -0.24 6.59
N ASP A 81 -12.38 0.85 6.96
CA ASP A 81 -12.60 2.15 6.34
C ASP A 81 -11.68 2.36 5.11
N LEU A 82 -10.49 1.73 5.13
CA LEU A 82 -9.53 1.75 4.03
C LEU A 82 -8.91 0.37 3.81
N VAL A 83 -8.92 -0.12 2.58
CA VAL A 83 -8.16 -1.30 2.17
C VAL A 83 -6.97 -0.84 1.34
N VAL A 84 -5.76 -1.11 1.83
CA VAL A 84 -4.50 -0.87 1.10
C VAL A 84 -4.09 -2.15 0.38
N ILE A 85 -4.15 -2.15 -0.94
CA ILE A 85 -3.90 -3.31 -1.80
C ILE A 85 -2.47 -3.24 -2.34
N SER A 86 -1.66 -4.25 -2.02
CA SER A 86 -0.25 -4.34 -2.40
C SER A 86 0.17 -5.74 -2.85
N ILE A 87 -0.78 -6.60 -3.20
CA ILE A 87 -0.48 -7.86 -3.88
C ILE A 87 0.10 -7.58 -5.27
N LYS A 88 0.79 -8.56 -5.87
CA LYS A 88 1.24 -8.42 -7.27
C LYS A 88 0.03 -8.33 -8.19
N ALA A 89 0.05 -7.41 -9.18
CA ALA A 89 -1.05 -7.24 -10.13
C ALA A 89 -1.39 -8.53 -10.90
N THR A 90 -0.42 -9.41 -11.09
CA THR A 90 -0.62 -10.76 -11.68
C THR A 90 -1.51 -11.67 -10.83
N ALA A 91 -1.84 -11.28 -9.59
CA ALA A 91 -2.71 -12.03 -8.69
C ALA A 91 -4.05 -11.32 -8.46
N ASN A 92 -4.45 -10.35 -9.29
CA ASN A 92 -5.70 -9.59 -9.10
C ASN A 92 -6.96 -10.47 -9.08
N GLN A 93 -6.92 -11.65 -9.73
CA GLN A 93 -8.04 -12.59 -9.74
C GLN A 93 -8.47 -13.06 -8.33
N VAL A 94 -7.56 -13.05 -7.33
CA VAL A 94 -7.92 -13.46 -5.97
C VAL A 94 -8.63 -12.36 -5.18
N LEU A 95 -8.62 -11.10 -5.66
CA LEU A 95 -9.23 -9.97 -4.96
C LEU A 95 -10.75 -10.11 -4.83
N GLY A 96 -11.41 -10.73 -5.83
CA GLY A 96 -12.84 -11.03 -5.80
C GLY A 96 -13.28 -11.88 -4.60
N GLU A 97 -12.38 -12.69 -4.07
CA GLU A 97 -12.61 -13.52 -2.87
C GLU A 97 -12.10 -12.87 -1.58
N LEU A 98 -10.96 -12.17 -1.68
CA LEU A 98 -10.31 -11.59 -0.50
C LEU A 98 -10.97 -10.32 0.02
N LEU A 99 -11.45 -9.44 -0.87
CA LEU A 99 -11.92 -8.12 -0.43
C LEU A 99 -13.35 -8.08 0.11
N PRO A 100 -14.34 -8.84 -0.39
CA PRO A 100 -15.73 -8.70 0.04
C PRO A 100 -15.95 -8.64 1.56
N PRO A 101 -15.28 -9.45 2.41
CA PRO A 101 -15.46 -9.36 3.86
C PRO A 101 -14.94 -8.05 4.49
N LEU A 102 -14.10 -7.30 3.78
CA LEU A 102 -13.50 -6.04 4.25
C LEU A 102 -14.32 -4.82 3.83
N LEU A 103 -15.26 -4.99 2.88
CA LEU A 103 -15.95 -3.89 2.20
C LEU A 103 -17.28 -3.56 2.87
N GLY A 104 -17.37 -2.39 3.49
CA GLY A 104 -18.61 -1.73 3.84
C GLY A 104 -19.01 -0.69 2.78
N LYS A 105 -20.14 -0.02 2.98
CA LYS A 105 -20.67 1.00 2.04
C LYS A 105 -19.70 2.17 1.81
N GLU A 106 -18.90 2.51 2.81
CA GLU A 106 -18.03 3.68 2.81
C GLU A 106 -16.54 3.32 2.66
N THR A 107 -16.20 2.04 2.49
CA THR A 107 -14.81 1.58 2.39
C THR A 107 -14.13 2.13 1.14
N TRP A 108 -12.95 2.68 1.32
CA TRP A 108 -12.07 3.09 0.23
C TRP A 108 -11.07 2.00 -0.11
N LEU A 109 -10.77 1.87 -1.40
CA LEU A 109 -9.72 1.00 -1.93
C LEU A 109 -8.55 1.86 -2.37
N LEU A 110 -7.36 1.60 -1.82
CA LEU A 110 -6.11 2.24 -2.24
C LEU A 110 -5.18 1.18 -2.81
N THR A 111 -4.96 1.21 -4.12
CA THR A 111 -3.98 0.30 -4.73
C THR A 111 -2.59 0.93 -4.76
N LEU A 112 -1.63 0.23 -4.15
CA LEU A 112 -0.19 0.53 -4.21
C LEU A 112 0.55 -0.38 -5.21
N GLN A 113 -0.20 -1.10 -6.03
CA GLN A 113 0.33 -2.03 -7.01
C GLN A 113 1.08 -1.29 -8.13
N ASN A 114 2.12 -1.93 -8.66
CA ASN A 114 2.79 -1.45 -9.86
C ASN A 114 1.95 -1.79 -11.12
N GLY A 115 2.16 -1.02 -12.17
CA GLY A 115 1.49 -1.21 -13.46
C GLY A 115 0.36 -0.20 -13.68
N LEU A 116 -0.39 -0.43 -14.74
CA LEU A 116 -1.52 0.39 -15.21
C LEU A 116 -2.80 -0.41 -15.11
N GLY A 117 -3.94 0.25 -15.00
CA GLY A 117 -5.26 -0.37 -15.07
C GLY A 117 -5.73 -1.04 -13.78
N ASN A 118 -4.98 -0.96 -12.68
CA ASN A 118 -5.39 -1.59 -11.42
C ASN A 118 -6.61 -0.92 -10.80
N GLU A 119 -6.71 0.40 -10.90
CA GLU A 119 -7.84 1.19 -10.39
C GLU A 119 -9.12 0.84 -11.15
N GLU A 120 -9.06 0.75 -12.47
CA GLU A 120 -10.17 0.41 -13.33
C GLU A 120 -10.67 -1.01 -13.06
N VAL A 121 -9.74 -1.96 -12.89
CA VAL A 121 -10.07 -3.35 -12.52
C VAL A 121 -10.78 -3.39 -11.17
N LEU A 122 -10.30 -2.69 -10.16
CA LEU A 122 -10.93 -2.63 -8.84
C LEU A 122 -12.31 -1.99 -8.90
N SER A 123 -12.43 -0.85 -9.59
CA SER A 123 -13.69 -0.13 -9.76
C SER A 123 -14.75 -1.01 -10.44
N ALA A 124 -14.37 -1.69 -11.51
CA ALA A 124 -15.27 -2.60 -12.23
C ALA A 124 -15.63 -3.85 -11.42
N THR A 125 -14.63 -4.47 -10.73
CA THR A 125 -14.85 -5.71 -9.96
C THR A 125 -15.80 -5.50 -8.79
N PHE A 126 -15.67 -4.37 -8.09
CA PHE A 126 -16.45 -4.09 -6.87
C PHE A 126 -17.59 -3.09 -7.10
N ASN A 127 -17.81 -2.66 -8.33
CA ASN A 127 -18.84 -1.68 -8.72
C ASN A 127 -18.82 -0.44 -7.79
N THR A 128 -17.64 0.15 -7.63
CA THR A 128 -17.42 1.30 -6.73
C THR A 128 -16.58 2.38 -7.40
N ASP A 129 -16.85 3.63 -7.07
CA ASP A 129 -16.04 4.79 -7.44
C ASP A 129 -15.07 5.22 -6.31
N ARG A 130 -15.03 4.47 -5.20
CA ARG A 130 -14.16 4.71 -4.05
C ARG A 130 -12.80 4.01 -4.22
N VAL A 131 -12.15 4.25 -5.36
CA VAL A 131 -10.85 3.67 -5.69
C VAL A 131 -9.83 4.79 -5.86
N LEU A 132 -8.71 4.65 -5.19
CA LEU A 132 -7.55 5.53 -5.26
C LEU A 132 -6.33 4.75 -5.68
N GLY A 133 -5.40 5.43 -6.32
CA GLY A 133 -4.12 4.87 -6.67
C GLY A 133 -2.96 5.56 -5.95
N GLY A 134 -1.96 4.76 -5.58
CA GLY A 134 -0.71 5.25 -5.04
C GLY A 134 0.47 4.73 -5.85
N VAL A 135 1.26 5.63 -6.42
CA VAL A 135 2.50 5.30 -7.11
C VAL A 135 3.64 5.34 -6.10
N CYS A 136 4.12 4.15 -5.68
CA CYS A 136 5.16 4.03 -4.66
C CYS A 136 6.56 4.12 -5.26
N TYR A 137 7.37 5.03 -4.77
CA TYR A 137 8.79 5.16 -5.10
C TYR A 137 9.62 4.65 -3.92
N VAL A 138 9.70 3.33 -3.78
CA VAL A 138 10.38 2.65 -2.68
C VAL A 138 11.24 1.51 -3.19
N ALA A 139 12.48 1.45 -2.72
CA ALA A 139 13.38 0.32 -2.92
C ALA A 139 13.32 -0.55 -1.66
N ALA A 140 12.54 -1.61 -1.72
CA ALA A 140 12.38 -2.56 -0.62
C ALA A 140 12.20 -3.98 -1.15
N SER A 141 12.69 -4.97 -0.40
CA SER A 141 12.51 -6.37 -0.72
C SER A 141 12.09 -7.19 0.50
N ARG A 142 11.40 -8.30 0.26
CA ARG A 142 11.22 -9.32 1.27
C ARG A 142 12.57 -9.98 1.54
N PHE A 143 13.03 -9.91 2.79
CA PHE A 143 14.29 -10.55 3.21
C PHE A 143 14.05 -11.99 3.69
N GLN A 144 13.05 -12.14 4.54
CA GLN A 144 12.57 -13.43 5.05
C GLN A 144 11.11 -13.28 5.50
N GLN A 145 10.52 -14.31 6.12
CA GLN A 145 9.17 -14.23 6.67
C GLN A 145 9.06 -13.10 7.69
N ALA A 146 8.04 -12.28 7.56
CA ALA A 146 7.77 -11.11 8.41
C ALA A 146 8.93 -10.10 8.51
N VAL A 147 9.90 -10.11 7.57
CA VAL A 147 11.01 -9.15 7.53
C VAL A 147 11.12 -8.52 6.16
N VAL A 148 11.10 -7.19 6.12
CA VAL A 148 11.34 -6.37 4.94
C VAL A 148 12.65 -5.63 5.12
N ARG A 149 13.47 -5.58 4.06
CA ARG A 149 14.64 -4.71 3.99
C ARG A 149 14.33 -3.54 3.07
N HIS A 150 14.50 -2.34 3.59
CA HIS A 150 14.35 -1.08 2.90
C HIS A 150 15.72 -0.50 2.56
N PHE A 151 15.89 -0.12 1.29
CA PHE A 151 17.16 0.39 0.76
C PHE A 151 17.11 1.88 0.49
N GLY A 152 15.91 2.46 0.34
CA GLY A 152 15.72 3.88 0.12
C GLY A 152 14.38 4.23 -0.53
N GLY A 153 14.07 5.53 -0.57
CA GLY A 153 12.78 6.04 -1.02
C GLY A 153 11.69 5.87 0.01
N GLY A 154 10.46 5.65 -0.43
CA GLY A 154 9.29 5.50 0.45
C GLY A 154 8.22 6.55 0.21
N THR A 155 8.36 7.35 -0.85
CA THR A 155 7.36 8.35 -1.26
C THR A 155 6.21 7.68 -2.02
N ILE A 156 5.00 8.19 -1.81
CA ILE A 156 3.80 7.81 -2.58
C ILE A 156 3.30 9.05 -3.31
N ALA A 157 3.07 8.96 -4.62
CA ALA A 157 2.19 9.90 -5.32
C ALA A 157 0.78 9.32 -5.28
N LEU A 158 -0.12 9.96 -4.52
CA LEU A 158 -1.48 9.52 -4.23
C LEU A 158 -2.47 10.34 -5.06
N GLY A 159 -3.40 9.67 -5.69
CA GLY A 159 -4.43 10.36 -6.50
C GLY A 159 -5.63 9.49 -6.83
N ASP A 160 -6.55 10.10 -7.55
CA ASP A 160 -7.72 9.48 -8.13
C ASP A 160 -7.64 9.61 -9.65
N THR A 161 -7.85 8.53 -10.39
CA THR A 161 -7.83 8.55 -11.85
C THR A 161 -9.07 9.20 -12.47
N ALA A 162 -10.21 9.14 -11.75
CA ALA A 162 -11.49 9.61 -12.24
C ALA A 162 -11.82 11.04 -11.81
N ARG A 163 -11.38 11.44 -10.61
CA ARG A 163 -11.76 12.73 -9.99
C ARG A 163 -10.58 13.33 -9.23
N PRO A 164 -9.78 14.21 -9.87
CA PRO A 164 -8.69 14.93 -9.20
C PRO A 164 -9.18 15.69 -7.95
N ALA A 165 -8.30 15.82 -6.97
CA ALA A 165 -8.50 16.65 -5.77
C ALA A 165 -9.66 16.25 -4.85
N ARG A 166 -10.03 14.96 -4.75
CA ARG A 166 -10.96 14.53 -3.71
C ARG A 166 -10.39 14.80 -2.32
N ARG A 167 -11.24 15.29 -1.41
CA ARG A 167 -10.86 15.55 -0.02
C ARG A 167 -10.26 14.32 0.68
N VAL A 168 -10.76 13.11 0.40
CA VAL A 168 -10.22 11.86 0.96
C VAL A 168 -8.74 11.64 0.61
N VAL A 169 -8.29 12.07 -0.59
CA VAL A 169 -6.88 12.02 -0.99
C VAL A 169 -6.03 12.86 -0.04
N GLN A 170 -6.49 14.07 0.29
CA GLN A 170 -5.82 14.99 1.22
C GLN A 170 -5.75 14.39 2.63
N GLU A 171 -6.84 13.81 3.09
CA GLU A 171 -6.93 13.21 4.43
C GLU A 171 -6.02 11.98 4.56
N ILE A 172 -6.00 11.09 3.56
CA ILE A 172 -5.11 9.92 3.53
C ILE A 172 -3.64 10.38 3.44
N ALA A 173 -3.32 11.35 2.57
CA ALA A 173 -1.98 11.90 2.46
C ALA A 173 -1.50 12.45 3.80
N ALA A 174 -2.30 13.29 4.45
CA ALA A 174 -1.96 13.87 5.75
C ALA A 174 -1.76 12.81 6.85
N ALA A 175 -2.54 11.72 6.83
CA ALA A 175 -2.35 10.62 7.77
C ALA A 175 -1.04 9.85 7.52
N PHE A 176 -0.73 9.59 6.26
CA PHE A 176 0.49 8.91 5.88
C PHE A 176 1.72 9.75 6.26
N GLU A 177 1.67 11.05 6.04
CA GLU A 177 2.74 11.98 6.44
C GLU A 177 2.97 11.99 7.96
N ARG A 178 1.91 11.98 8.78
CA ARG A 178 2.05 11.83 10.23
C ARG A 178 2.75 10.53 10.62
N CYS A 179 2.62 9.48 9.82
CA CYS A 179 3.31 8.20 9.98
C CYS A 179 4.70 8.17 9.30
N ARG A 180 5.25 9.33 8.93
CA ARG A 180 6.55 9.47 8.26
C ARG A 180 6.61 8.74 6.91
N ILE A 181 5.52 8.74 6.18
CA ILE A 181 5.44 8.32 4.79
C ILE A 181 5.22 9.57 3.96
N LEU A 182 6.21 9.98 3.19
CA LEU A 182 6.06 11.11 2.27
C LEU A 182 4.96 10.80 1.25
N CYS A 183 3.89 11.57 1.28
CA CYS A 183 2.72 11.34 0.45
C CYS A 183 2.35 12.61 -0.32
N GLN A 184 2.71 12.65 -1.60
CA GLN A 184 2.42 13.76 -2.49
C GLN A 184 1.08 13.53 -3.18
N GLN A 185 0.22 14.54 -3.19
CA GLN A 185 -1.01 14.48 -3.96
C GLN A 185 -0.68 14.65 -5.45
N SER A 186 -1.22 13.76 -6.28
CA SER A 186 -1.06 13.79 -7.73
C SER A 186 -2.35 14.30 -8.37
N GLU A 187 -2.26 15.38 -9.12
CA GLU A 187 -3.37 15.88 -9.93
C GLU A 187 -3.60 15.02 -11.19
N ASP A 188 -2.54 14.36 -11.65
CA ASP A 188 -2.57 13.41 -12.77
C ASP A 188 -1.85 12.12 -12.39
N LEU A 189 -2.60 11.20 -11.81
CA LEU A 189 -2.09 9.90 -11.39
C LEU A 189 -1.64 9.05 -12.59
N ASN A 190 -2.31 9.19 -13.74
CA ASN A 190 -1.95 8.45 -14.94
C ASN A 190 -0.55 8.85 -15.44
N SER A 191 -0.25 10.15 -15.51
CA SER A 191 1.09 10.62 -15.84
C SER A 191 2.15 10.13 -14.85
N ALA A 192 1.85 10.14 -13.55
CA ALA A 192 2.76 9.60 -12.53
C ALA A 192 3.02 8.09 -12.74
N ARG A 193 1.98 7.30 -13.07
CA ARG A 193 2.10 5.87 -13.36
C ARG A 193 2.91 5.60 -14.62
N TRP A 194 2.67 6.36 -15.70
CA TRP A 194 3.44 6.23 -16.93
C TRP A 194 4.91 6.59 -16.72
N GLY A 195 5.21 7.69 -16.00
CA GLY A 195 6.57 8.07 -15.65
C GLY A 195 7.31 6.97 -14.89
N LYS A 196 6.63 6.36 -13.89
CA LYS A 196 7.21 5.24 -13.17
C LYS A 196 7.39 3.98 -14.05
N LEU A 197 6.44 3.70 -14.95
CA LEU A 197 6.55 2.55 -15.87
C LEU A 197 7.75 2.70 -16.79
N LEU A 198 7.98 3.87 -17.35
CA LEU A 198 9.18 4.16 -18.17
C LEU A 198 10.47 3.92 -17.38
N TRP A 199 10.52 4.40 -16.13
CA TRP A 199 11.63 4.11 -15.23
C TRP A 199 11.82 2.59 -15.04
N ASN A 200 10.74 1.87 -14.73
CA ASN A 200 10.81 0.44 -14.50
C ASN A 200 11.27 -0.36 -15.73
N ILE A 201 10.80 0.01 -16.94
CA ILE A 201 11.22 -0.63 -18.18
C ILE A 201 12.72 -0.47 -18.39
N CYS A 202 13.23 0.76 -18.24
CA CYS A 202 14.65 1.03 -18.45
C CYS A 202 15.53 0.33 -17.41
N PHE A 203 15.23 0.52 -16.13
CA PHE A 203 16.14 0.11 -15.05
C PHE A 203 15.96 -1.34 -14.62
N ASN A 204 14.75 -1.89 -14.63
CA ASN A 204 14.57 -3.30 -14.30
C ASN A 204 15.12 -4.21 -15.43
N GLY A 205 14.92 -3.82 -16.70
CA GLY A 205 15.50 -4.53 -17.83
C GLY A 205 17.03 -4.53 -17.80
N LEU A 206 17.64 -3.37 -17.58
CA LEU A 206 19.09 -3.23 -17.43
C LEU A 206 19.62 -3.98 -16.21
N GLY A 207 18.90 -3.94 -15.08
CA GLY A 207 19.26 -4.65 -13.86
C GLY A 207 19.30 -6.17 -14.05
N ILE A 208 18.38 -6.73 -14.85
CA ILE A 208 18.40 -8.15 -15.22
C ILE A 208 19.59 -8.45 -16.13
N ALA A 209 19.83 -7.63 -17.16
CA ALA A 209 20.91 -7.83 -18.11
C ALA A 209 22.31 -7.70 -17.49
N ALA A 210 22.48 -6.79 -16.52
CA ALA A 210 23.75 -6.51 -15.84
C ALA A 210 23.96 -7.29 -14.52
N GLY A 211 23.01 -8.12 -14.14
CA GLY A 211 23.07 -8.91 -12.90
C GLY A 211 22.80 -8.13 -11.60
N SER A 212 22.86 -6.79 -11.61
CA SER A 212 22.39 -5.96 -10.51
C SER A 212 22.26 -4.48 -10.90
N LEU A 213 21.22 -3.79 -10.40
CA LEU A 213 21.06 -2.34 -10.57
C LEU A 213 22.17 -1.53 -9.88
N PRO A 214 22.61 -1.85 -8.66
CA PRO A 214 23.73 -1.16 -8.00
C PRO A 214 25.03 -1.21 -8.78
N GLY A 215 25.31 -2.30 -9.52
CA GLY A 215 26.51 -2.42 -10.33
C GLY A 215 26.54 -1.50 -11.55
N LEU A 216 25.38 -1.04 -12.06
CA LEU A 216 25.28 -0.10 -13.18
C LEU A 216 25.47 1.37 -12.74
N LEU A 217 25.15 1.69 -11.50
CA LEU A 217 25.25 3.06 -10.98
C LEU A 217 26.62 3.39 -10.40
N GLN A 218 27.53 2.41 -10.34
CA GLN A 218 28.90 2.54 -9.83
C GLN A 218 29.96 2.61 -10.95
N GLN A 219 29.56 2.54 -12.21
CA GLN A 219 30.41 2.76 -13.40
C GLN A 219 30.18 4.17 -13.95
#